data_65ba4baba2f035469ff0ced6c13c7ec9
#
_entry.id   65ba4baba2f035469ff0ced6c13c7ec9
#
_cell.length_a   1.000
_cell.length_b   1.000
_cell.length_c   1.000
_cell.angle_alpha   90.00
_cell.angle_beta   90.00
_cell.angle_gamma   90.00
#
_symmetry.space_group_name_H-M   'P 1'
#
loop_
_entity.id
_entity.type
_entity.pdbx_description
1 polymer ?
#
loop_
_entity_poly.entity_id
_entity_poly.type
_entity_poly.pdbx_seq_one_letter_code
_entity_poly.pdbx_strand_id
1 'polypeptide(L)'
;THCSTVQVVSPYDNMTTFMHEGASGGGKSEMIQNLVREPNGQILIGQNIITGERRVISIPFFCSFHPATDDMALCHPSYQKNNGKLTVADAENAWFIRVDGVTGYGDDPFLEKITINPGEPLLFLNIDTRPDGTALIWNHKEDAPGKRCPNPRVVLPRRIVPGVINRPVTVDVRNFGVRMPPCTAEKPTYGIAGLFHILPPALAWLWRLVSPRGYANPSVTGGGDLESEGAGSYWPFATGIKVRHANLLLEQIVNTPRVRYTLTPNQHIGAWKVGFKPQLLMREYLTRRGNAKLRADQLSPARCPLLGYELNYLTIEGSPVPTRFLKVYRQAEVGEDGYDSGAAILREFFRRELTGFLSPDLVPLGRRIINAFLDDCTVEEYARILPMEYQYSFLTINDYDHQGGQQDAGNDRG
;
A
#
# COMPACT_ATOMS: atom_id res chain seq x y z
N THR A 1 7.58 -0.58 12.85
CA THR A 1 7.24 -0.41 11.43
C THR A 1 6.30 0.78 11.26
N HIS A 2 6.58 1.60 10.24
CA HIS A 2 5.77 2.76 9.87
C HIS A 2 4.58 2.31 9.03
N CYS A 3 3.44 2.07 9.68
CA CYS A 3 2.27 1.49 9.03
C CYS A 3 0.98 1.72 9.82
N SER A 4 -0.15 1.61 9.15
CA SER A 4 -1.45 1.36 9.79
C SER A 4 -1.89 -0.08 9.55
N THR A 5 -2.66 -0.64 10.47
CA THR A 5 -3.17 -2.00 10.37
C THR A 5 -4.66 -2.03 10.64
N VAL A 6 -5.40 -2.74 9.79
CA VAL A 6 -6.86 -2.86 9.88
C VAL A 6 -7.30 -4.29 9.60
N GLN A 7 -8.19 -4.81 10.42
CA GLN A 7 -8.96 -6.02 10.15
C GLN A 7 -10.24 -5.65 9.40
N VAL A 8 -10.48 -6.29 8.29
CA VAL A 8 -11.62 -6.02 7.40
C VAL A 8 -12.45 -7.27 7.30
N VAL A 9 -13.77 -7.14 7.50
CA VAL A 9 -14.73 -8.24 7.41
C VAL A 9 -15.73 -7.93 6.29
N SER A 10 -15.81 -8.83 5.32
CA SER A 10 -16.76 -8.69 4.22
C SER A 10 -18.19 -8.96 4.66
N PRO A 11 -19.21 -8.56 3.87
CA PRO A 11 -20.61 -8.95 4.10
C PRO A 11 -20.84 -10.45 4.09
N TYR A 12 -19.84 -11.24 3.70
CA TYR A 12 -19.87 -12.72 3.62
C TYR A 12 -18.99 -13.36 4.69
N ASP A 13 -18.68 -12.66 5.78
CA ASP A 13 -17.88 -13.09 6.92
C ASP A 13 -16.43 -13.48 6.61
N ASN A 14 -15.92 -13.14 5.41
CA ASN A 14 -14.50 -13.27 5.14
C ASN A 14 -13.73 -12.16 5.86
N MET A 15 -12.71 -12.54 6.60
CA MET A 15 -11.83 -11.60 7.31
C MET A 15 -10.45 -11.55 6.67
N THR A 16 -9.92 -10.35 6.48
CA THR A 16 -8.57 -10.11 5.98
C THR A 16 -7.92 -8.97 6.78
N THR A 17 -6.71 -9.18 7.25
CA THR A 17 -5.94 -8.15 7.95
C THR A 17 -4.95 -7.50 6.98
N PHE A 18 -5.09 -6.20 6.78
CA PHE A 18 -4.20 -5.38 5.97
C PHE A 18 -3.26 -4.57 6.85
N MET A 19 -1.99 -4.59 6.52
CA MET A 19 -0.96 -3.70 7.02
C MET A 19 -0.57 -2.77 5.87
N HIS A 20 -0.80 -1.47 6.03
CA HIS A 20 -0.54 -0.47 5.00
C HIS A 20 0.70 0.33 5.37
N GLU A 21 1.73 0.20 4.56
CA GLU A 21 3.03 0.84 4.69
C GLU A 21 3.18 1.91 3.61
N GLY A 22 4.13 2.77 3.77
CA GLY A 22 4.47 3.80 2.79
C GLY A 22 5.14 5.00 3.45
N ALA A 23 5.80 5.82 2.64
CA ALA A 23 6.35 7.10 3.04
C ALA A 23 5.25 8.07 3.51
N SER A 24 5.64 9.21 4.06
CA SER A 24 4.71 10.30 4.39
C SER A 24 3.80 10.62 3.20
N GLY A 25 2.49 10.68 3.44
CA GLY A 25 1.47 10.84 2.40
C GLY A 25 1.14 9.55 1.61
N GLY A 26 1.68 8.41 2.02
CA GLY A 26 1.39 7.09 1.41
C GLY A 26 -0.02 6.58 1.65
N GLY A 27 -0.79 7.19 2.57
CA GLY A 27 -2.18 6.82 2.83
C GLY A 27 -2.38 5.90 4.03
N LYS A 28 -1.44 5.86 4.97
CA LYS A 28 -1.51 4.96 6.15
C LYS A 28 -2.77 5.18 6.97
N SER A 29 -2.99 6.36 7.50
CA SER A 29 -4.18 6.67 8.29
C SER A 29 -5.48 6.61 7.49
N GLU A 30 -5.43 6.84 6.19
CA GLU A 30 -6.60 6.70 5.32
C GLU A 30 -7.01 5.23 5.10
N MET A 31 -6.10 4.27 5.30
CA MET A 31 -6.43 2.85 5.20
C MET A 31 -7.43 2.39 6.26
N ILE A 32 -7.46 3.05 7.41
CA ILE A 32 -8.39 2.75 8.51
C ILE A 32 -9.70 3.57 8.44
N GLN A 33 -9.95 4.27 7.33
CA GLN A 33 -11.14 5.09 7.13
C GLN A 33 -12.22 4.41 6.30
N ASN A 34 -13.42 4.99 6.32
CA ASN A 34 -14.55 4.55 5.51
C ASN A 34 -14.38 4.92 4.03
N LEU A 35 -14.88 4.06 3.17
CA LEU A 35 -15.14 4.42 1.77
C LEU A 35 -16.41 5.28 1.70
N VAL A 36 -16.30 6.49 1.15
CA VAL A 36 -17.38 7.47 1.12
C VAL A 36 -18.22 7.30 -0.14
N ARG A 37 -19.56 7.33 0.03
CA ARG A 37 -20.53 7.38 -1.07
C ARG A 37 -20.83 8.82 -1.46
N GLU A 38 -21.15 9.00 -2.73
CA GLU A 38 -21.78 10.22 -3.20
C GLU A 38 -23.26 10.24 -2.80
N PRO A 39 -23.94 11.40 -2.90
CA PRO A 39 -25.37 11.52 -2.54
C PRO A 39 -26.30 10.55 -3.27
N ASN A 40 -25.91 10.11 -4.47
CA ASN A 40 -26.64 9.10 -5.27
C ASN A 40 -26.34 7.65 -4.86
N GLY A 41 -25.55 7.42 -3.80
CA GLY A 41 -25.20 6.10 -3.28
C GLY A 41 -24.03 5.41 -4.02
N GLN A 42 -23.51 6.01 -5.09
CA GLN A 42 -22.38 5.49 -5.86
C GLN A 42 -21.06 5.89 -5.25
N ILE A 43 -19.97 5.25 -5.70
CA ILE A 43 -18.61 5.55 -5.30
C ILE A 43 -17.87 6.14 -6.50
N LEU A 44 -17.39 7.36 -6.36
CA LEU A 44 -16.52 7.96 -7.36
C LEU A 44 -15.15 7.28 -7.32
N ILE A 45 -14.77 6.52 -8.34
CA ILE A 45 -13.41 5.98 -8.49
C ILE A 45 -12.43 7.13 -8.75
N GLY A 46 -12.74 7.97 -9.72
CA GLY A 46 -11.89 9.09 -10.10
C GLY A 46 -12.53 10.04 -11.09
N GLN A 47 -11.86 11.18 -11.25
CA GLN A 47 -12.19 12.20 -12.24
C GLN A 47 -10.98 12.46 -13.13
N ASN A 48 -11.19 12.43 -14.44
CA ASN A 48 -10.17 12.75 -15.43
C ASN A 48 -9.82 14.24 -15.36
N ILE A 49 -8.54 14.56 -15.24
CA ILE A 49 -8.09 15.96 -15.09
C ILE A 49 -8.09 16.75 -16.41
N ILE A 50 -8.16 16.07 -17.56
CA ILE A 50 -8.16 16.67 -18.88
C ILE A 50 -9.60 16.84 -19.37
N THR A 51 -10.38 15.75 -19.37
CA THR A 51 -11.74 15.73 -19.94
C THR A 51 -12.82 16.09 -18.94
N GLY A 52 -12.51 16.08 -17.62
CA GLY A 52 -13.51 16.25 -16.58
C GLY A 52 -14.42 15.02 -16.35
N GLU A 53 -14.23 13.95 -17.15
CA GLU A 53 -15.03 12.73 -17.03
C GLU A 53 -14.98 12.16 -15.62
N ARG A 54 -16.12 11.75 -15.10
CA ARG A 54 -16.24 11.09 -13.78
C ARG A 54 -16.57 9.62 -13.95
N ARG A 55 -15.93 8.75 -13.17
CA ARG A 55 -16.21 7.32 -13.13
C ARG A 55 -16.64 6.86 -11.77
N VAL A 56 -17.79 6.22 -11.75
CA VAL A 56 -18.41 5.70 -10.53
C VAL A 56 -18.64 4.20 -10.64
N ILE A 57 -18.71 3.54 -9.48
CA ILE A 57 -19.16 2.15 -9.33
C ILE A 57 -20.19 2.07 -8.20
N SER A 58 -20.94 0.98 -8.19
CA SER A 58 -21.88 0.66 -7.13
C SER A 58 -21.37 -0.53 -6.32
N ILE A 59 -21.28 -0.36 -5.00
CA ILE A 59 -20.99 -1.44 -4.05
C ILE A 59 -22.14 -1.42 -3.05
N PRO A 60 -23.11 -2.34 -3.10
CA PRO A 60 -24.30 -2.30 -2.25
C PRO A 60 -23.99 -2.31 -0.77
N PHE A 61 -23.10 -3.20 -0.35
CA PHE A 61 -22.69 -3.40 1.04
C PHE A 61 -21.19 -3.23 1.17
N PHE A 62 -20.72 -2.42 2.13
CA PHE A 62 -19.31 -2.29 2.44
C PHE A 62 -18.85 -3.36 3.41
N CYS A 63 -17.56 -3.68 3.36
CA CYS A 63 -16.92 -4.39 4.44
C CYS A 63 -16.95 -3.54 5.72
N SER A 64 -17.12 -4.17 6.87
CA SER A 64 -16.79 -3.55 8.15
C SER A 64 -15.28 -3.59 8.37
N PHE A 65 -14.76 -2.68 9.18
CA PHE A 65 -13.34 -2.64 9.46
C PHE A 65 -13.10 -2.32 10.94
N HIS A 66 -12.01 -2.88 11.46
CA HIS A 66 -11.59 -2.77 12.84
C HIS A 66 -10.13 -2.34 12.87
N PRO A 67 -9.83 -1.07 13.19
CA PRO A 67 -8.45 -0.57 13.27
C PRO A 67 -7.67 -1.29 14.36
N ALA A 68 -6.41 -1.59 14.10
CA ALA A 68 -5.52 -2.24 15.06
C ALA A 68 -4.29 -1.38 15.38
N THR A 69 -3.72 -0.70 14.37
CA THR A 69 -2.61 0.24 14.55
C THR A 69 -2.79 1.45 13.63
N ASP A 70 -2.24 2.59 14.03
CA ASP A 70 -2.06 3.75 13.15
C ASP A 70 -0.65 4.29 13.31
N ASP A 71 -0.04 4.70 12.19
CA ASP A 71 1.30 5.24 12.01
C ASP A 71 2.46 4.34 12.47
N MET A 72 2.44 3.81 13.69
CA MET A 72 3.52 3.00 14.26
C MET A 72 3.04 1.66 14.80
N ALA A 73 3.67 0.56 14.35
CA ALA A 73 3.40 -0.79 14.85
C ALA A 73 4.65 -1.52 15.32
N LEU A 74 4.50 -2.32 16.36
CA LEU A 74 5.51 -3.22 16.92
C LEU A 74 5.41 -4.60 16.28
N CYS A 75 6.55 -5.11 15.81
CA CYS A 75 6.71 -6.47 15.30
C CYS A 75 7.57 -7.29 16.27
N HIS A 76 7.30 -7.20 17.56
CA HIS A 76 8.14 -7.82 18.59
C HIS A 76 8.15 -9.37 18.45
N PRO A 77 9.30 -10.05 18.65
CA PRO A 77 9.41 -11.50 18.53
C PRO A 77 8.40 -12.28 19.38
N SER A 78 8.07 -11.79 20.60
CA SER A 78 7.09 -12.44 21.48
C SER A 78 5.67 -12.52 20.93
N TYR A 79 5.33 -11.72 19.91
CA TYR A 79 4.02 -11.76 19.25
C TYR A 79 3.98 -12.75 18.09
N GLN A 80 5.15 -13.17 17.58
CA GLN A 80 5.21 -14.01 16.39
C GLN A 80 4.78 -15.44 16.68
N LYS A 81 3.91 -15.98 15.81
CA LYS A 81 3.28 -17.30 15.98
C LYS A 81 3.96 -18.40 15.18
N ASN A 82 5.07 -18.10 14.48
CA ASN A 82 5.79 -19.04 13.61
C ASN A 82 4.89 -19.76 12.59
N ASN A 83 3.85 -19.08 12.13
CA ASN A 83 2.86 -19.61 11.18
C ASN A 83 3.06 -19.08 9.74
N GLY A 84 4.24 -18.51 9.46
CA GLY A 84 4.57 -17.90 8.16
C GLY A 84 3.91 -16.55 7.91
N LYS A 85 3.27 -15.94 8.90
CA LYS A 85 2.66 -14.61 8.84
C LYS A 85 3.25 -13.69 9.89
N LEU A 86 3.21 -12.39 9.60
CA LEU A 86 3.63 -11.34 10.54
C LEU A 86 2.52 -11.06 11.56
N THR A 87 2.87 -10.90 12.83
CA THR A 87 1.96 -10.43 13.88
C THR A 87 2.44 -9.06 14.37
N VAL A 88 1.52 -8.11 14.47
CA VAL A 88 1.79 -6.73 14.85
C VAL A 88 0.87 -6.28 15.98
N ALA A 89 1.37 -5.37 16.81
CA ALA A 89 0.61 -4.67 17.82
C ALA A 89 0.84 -3.16 17.67
N ASP A 90 -0.09 -2.36 18.19
CA ASP A 90 0.07 -0.91 18.20
C ASP A 90 1.24 -0.49 19.11
N ALA A 91 1.96 0.52 18.66
CA ALA A 91 3.03 1.15 19.42
C ALA A 91 2.58 2.41 20.15
N GLU A 92 1.35 2.89 19.91
CA GLU A 92 0.86 4.18 20.36
C GLU A 92 -0.41 4.07 21.20
N ASN A 93 -0.53 4.93 22.21
CA ASN A 93 -1.73 5.05 23.06
C ASN A 93 -2.76 6.03 22.49
N ALA A 94 -2.34 6.86 21.53
CA ALA A 94 -3.21 7.81 20.85
C ALA A 94 -2.84 7.92 19.38
N TRP A 95 -3.81 8.22 18.54
CA TRP A 95 -3.65 8.31 17.11
C TRP A 95 -3.82 9.74 16.62
N PHE A 96 -2.99 10.13 15.67
CA PHE A 96 -2.98 11.45 15.05
C PHE A 96 -3.64 11.37 13.67
N ILE A 97 -4.97 11.41 13.65
CA ILE A 97 -5.79 11.09 12.48
C ILE A 97 -6.10 12.35 11.67
N ARG A 98 -5.97 12.23 10.35
CA ARG A 98 -6.39 13.28 9.43
C ARG A 98 -7.91 13.31 9.32
N VAL A 99 -8.51 14.51 9.47
CA VAL A 99 -9.96 14.71 9.41
C VAL A 99 -10.45 15.23 8.05
N ASP A 100 -9.56 15.62 7.15
CA ASP A 100 -9.93 16.14 5.83
C ASP A 100 -10.54 15.05 4.95
N GLY A 101 -11.78 15.24 4.53
CA GLY A 101 -12.51 14.27 3.72
C GLY A 101 -13.10 13.08 4.49
N VAL A 102 -13.03 13.09 5.82
CA VAL A 102 -13.66 12.09 6.69
C VAL A 102 -14.96 12.67 7.25
N THR A 103 -16.10 12.08 6.86
CA THR A 103 -17.39 12.45 7.45
C THR A 103 -17.51 11.85 8.84
N GLY A 104 -17.88 12.67 9.82
CA GLY A 104 -18.05 12.24 11.21
C GLY A 104 -16.84 12.48 12.13
N TYR A 105 -15.66 12.82 11.60
CA TYR A 105 -14.54 13.31 12.40
C TYR A 105 -14.58 14.84 12.44
N GLY A 106 -14.39 15.41 13.61
CA GLY A 106 -14.36 16.86 13.79
C GLY A 106 -15.72 17.53 13.98
N ASP A 107 -16.80 16.81 13.67
CA ASP A 107 -18.16 17.29 13.92
C ASP A 107 -18.91 16.43 14.99
N ASP A 108 -18.19 15.50 15.64
CA ASP A 108 -18.73 14.74 16.77
C ASP A 108 -18.41 15.48 18.08
N PRO A 109 -19.43 16.11 18.74
CA PRO A 109 -19.22 16.89 19.97
C PRO A 109 -18.64 16.06 21.12
N PHE A 110 -18.88 14.74 21.12
CA PHE A 110 -18.36 13.84 22.12
C PHE A 110 -16.87 13.59 21.93
N LEU A 111 -16.45 13.31 20.70
CA LEU A 111 -15.02 13.13 20.37
C LEU A 111 -14.23 14.41 20.55
N GLU A 112 -14.77 15.56 20.15
CA GLU A 112 -14.17 16.86 20.40
C GLU A 112 -13.98 17.10 21.89
N LYS A 113 -15.01 16.87 22.70
CA LYS A 113 -14.94 17.07 24.15
C LYS A 113 -13.87 16.19 24.81
N ILE A 114 -13.77 14.91 24.41
CA ILE A 114 -12.76 13.99 24.96
C ILE A 114 -11.36 14.38 24.51
N THR A 115 -11.20 14.82 23.29
CA THR A 115 -9.89 15.23 22.78
C THR A 115 -9.41 16.55 23.39
N ILE A 116 -10.31 17.49 23.73
CA ILE A 116 -9.98 18.74 24.44
C ILE A 116 -9.61 18.48 25.90
N ASN A 117 -10.30 17.57 26.56
CA ASN A 117 -10.05 17.19 27.96
C ASN A 117 -9.86 15.68 28.08
N PRO A 118 -8.72 15.12 27.63
CA PRO A 118 -8.44 13.70 27.80
C PRO A 118 -8.38 13.37 29.29
N GLY A 119 -9.01 12.26 29.68
CA GLY A 119 -9.06 11.81 31.08
C GLY A 119 -7.71 11.34 31.62
N GLU A 120 -6.71 11.17 30.77
CA GLU A 120 -5.35 10.77 31.08
C GLU A 120 -4.36 11.31 30.04
N PRO A 121 -3.07 11.43 30.37
CA PRO A 121 -2.02 11.79 29.44
C PRO A 121 -1.95 10.79 28.26
N LEU A 122 -1.61 11.29 27.09
CA LEU A 122 -1.47 10.51 25.87
C LEU A 122 0.00 10.42 25.49
N LEU A 123 0.44 9.22 25.12
CA LEU A 123 1.81 8.96 24.64
C LEU A 123 1.82 8.81 23.12
N PHE A 124 2.68 9.57 22.46
CA PHE A 124 2.99 9.47 21.04
C PHE A 124 4.45 9.11 20.87
N LEU A 125 4.73 8.17 19.99
CA LEU A 125 6.11 7.75 19.70
C LEU A 125 6.73 8.53 18.52
N ASN A 126 5.91 9.09 17.67
CA ASN A 126 6.33 9.81 16.46
C ASN A 126 6.30 11.33 16.58
N ILE A 127 6.01 11.85 17.77
CA ILE A 127 6.01 13.28 18.08
C ILE A 127 6.90 13.49 19.31
N ASP A 128 7.55 14.64 19.38
CA ASP A 128 8.34 15.05 20.54
C ASP A 128 7.41 15.40 21.71
N THR A 129 6.86 14.39 22.35
CA THR A 129 5.95 14.47 23.50
C THR A 129 6.68 14.03 24.77
N ARG A 130 6.37 14.74 25.87
CA ARG A 130 6.87 14.35 27.19
C ARG A 130 5.94 13.29 27.81
N PRO A 131 6.47 12.30 28.53
CA PRO A 131 5.66 11.52 29.44
C PRO A 131 4.85 12.44 30.35
N ASP A 132 3.61 12.08 30.65
CA ASP A 132 2.67 12.86 31.45
C ASP A 132 2.21 14.20 30.84
N GLY A 133 2.54 14.45 29.56
CA GLY A 133 2.00 15.56 28.81
C GLY A 133 0.53 15.36 28.43
N THR A 134 -0.25 16.44 28.44
CA THR A 134 -1.59 16.41 27.85
C THR A 134 -1.48 16.42 26.32
N ALA A 135 -2.39 15.71 25.64
CA ALA A 135 -2.42 15.74 24.18
C ALA A 135 -2.67 17.17 23.68
N LEU A 136 -1.82 17.61 22.77
CA LEU A 136 -2.12 18.78 21.95
C LEU A 136 -3.17 18.39 20.91
N ILE A 137 -4.29 19.06 20.96
CA ILE A 137 -5.40 18.79 20.06
C ILE A 137 -5.34 19.77 18.92
N TRP A 138 -5.29 19.21 17.74
CA TRP A 138 -5.26 19.92 16.51
C TRP A 138 -6.49 19.57 15.70
N ASN A 139 -7.62 20.11 16.13
CA ASN A 139 -8.84 20.04 15.33
C ASN A 139 -9.07 21.39 14.68
N HIS A 140 -8.16 21.83 13.80
CA HIS A 140 -8.42 23.03 13.05
C HIS A 140 -8.50 22.72 11.57
N LYS A 141 -9.63 23.10 11.01
CA LYS A 141 -9.86 23.08 9.54
C LYS A 141 -9.25 24.32 8.88
N GLU A 142 -9.02 25.36 9.65
CA GLU A 142 -8.44 26.63 9.21
C GLU A 142 -7.29 27.07 10.12
N ASP A 143 -6.15 27.44 9.55
CA ASP A 143 -5.00 28.03 10.27
C ASP A 143 -5.26 29.48 10.66
N ALA A 144 -6.16 30.15 9.94
CA ALA A 144 -6.67 31.50 10.17
C ALA A 144 -8.03 31.63 9.45
N PRO A 145 -8.84 32.64 9.75
CA PRO A 145 -10.11 32.85 9.07
C PRO A 145 -9.98 32.85 7.55
N GLY A 146 -10.65 31.89 6.89
CA GLY A 146 -10.62 31.69 5.45
C GLY A 146 -9.35 30.98 4.90
N LYS A 147 -8.38 30.65 5.75
CA LYS A 147 -7.16 29.93 5.36
C LYS A 147 -7.24 28.47 5.80
N ARG A 148 -7.66 27.62 4.91
CA ARG A 148 -7.79 26.18 5.17
C ARG A 148 -6.47 25.55 5.62
N CYS A 149 -6.51 24.77 6.69
CA CYS A 149 -5.39 23.94 7.10
C CYS A 149 -5.09 22.86 6.02
N PRO A 150 -3.86 22.77 5.50
CA PRO A 150 -3.53 21.82 4.45
C PRO A 150 -3.50 20.37 4.94
N ASN A 151 -3.38 20.13 6.24
CA ASN A 151 -3.28 18.81 6.84
C ASN A 151 -4.00 18.76 8.20
N PRO A 152 -5.34 18.95 8.20
CA PRO A 152 -6.11 19.02 9.45
C PRO A 152 -6.10 17.65 10.14
N ARG A 153 -5.74 17.64 11.43
CA ARG A 153 -5.62 16.42 12.21
C ARG A 153 -6.25 16.58 13.58
N VAL A 154 -6.69 15.44 14.12
CA VAL A 154 -7.16 15.31 15.50
C VAL A 154 -6.37 14.21 16.19
N VAL A 155 -6.09 14.42 17.47
CA VAL A 155 -5.47 13.43 18.35
C VAL A 155 -6.57 12.71 19.11
N LEU A 156 -6.65 11.39 18.95
CA LEU A 156 -7.64 10.54 19.61
C LEU A 156 -6.94 9.52 20.51
N PRO A 157 -7.34 9.42 21.80
CA PRO A 157 -6.98 8.28 22.61
C PRO A 157 -7.40 6.99 21.91
N ARG A 158 -6.46 6.07 21.70
CA ARG A 158 -6.73 4.83 20.96
C ARG A 158 -7.94 4.06 21.49
N ARG A 159 -8.10 3.99 22.81
CA ARG A 159 -9.18 3.24 23.47
C ARG A 159 -10.60 3.75 23.19
N ILE A 160 -10.74 5.01 22.71
CA ILE A 160 -12.07 5.57 22.38
C ILE A 160 -12.41 5.45 20.91
N VAL A 161 -11.48 5.00 20.06
CA VAL A 161 -11.75 4.77 18.64
C VAL A 161 -12.69 3.59 18.50
N PRO A 162 -13.86 3.76 17.85
CA PRO A 162 -14.83 2.68 17.72
C PRO A 162 -14.25 1.45 17.02
N GLY A 163 -14.52 0.27 17.57
CA GLY A 163 -14.11 -1.00 16.96
C GLY A 163 -12.61 -1.27 16.97
N VAL A 164 -11.81 -0.50 17.72
CA VAL A 164 -10.36 -0.73 17.81
C VAL A 164 -10.03 -2.09 18.41
N ILE A 165 -9.00 -2.75 17.84
CA ILE A 165 -8.50 -4.04 18.32
C ILE A 165 -7.32 -3.79 19.27
N ASN A 166 -7.49 -4.16 20.54
CA ASN A 166 -6.49 -3.96 21.61
C ASN A 166 -5.53 -5.14 21.80
N ARG A 167 -5.42 -6.06 20.84
CA ARG A 167 -4.55 -7.23 20.87
C ARG A 167 -3.70 -7.30 19.61
N PRO A 168 -2.56 -8.03 19.65
CA PRO A 168 -1.79 -8.27 18.44
C PRO A 168 -2.62 -8.97 17.36
N VAL A 169 -2.47 -8.52 16.11
CA VAL A 169 -3.18 -9.06 14.95
C VAL A 169 -2.20 -9.68 13.96
N THR A 170 -2.63 -10.74 13.29
CA THR A 170 -1.84 -11.43 12.27
C THR A 170 -2.18 -10.89 10.89
N VAL A 171 -1.18 -10.45 10.15
CA VAL A 171 -1.28 -9.78 8.86
C VAL A 171 -1.43 -10.79 7.72
N ASP A 172 -2.39 -10.56 6.83
CA ASP A 172 -2.60 -11.34 5.61
C ASP A 172 -1.99 -10.65 4.38
N VAL A 173 -2.15 -9.33 4.30
CA VAL A 173 -1.70 -8.51 3.17
C VAL A 173 -0.90 -7.32 3.69
N ARG A 174 0.32 -7.14 3.17
CA ARG A 174 1.13 -5.93 3.34
C ARG A 174 1.02 -5.09 2.07
N ASN A 175 0.30 -3.99 2.17
CA ASN A 175 0.16 -3.04 1.08
C ASN A 175 1.18 -1.92 1.22
N PHE A 176 1.79 -1.53 0.11
CA PHE A 176 2.63 -0.34 0.04
C PHE A 176 1.87 0.76 -0.71
N GLY A 177 1.64 1.88 -0.03
CA GLY A 177 0.99 3.05 -0.62
C GLY A 177 2.00 4.05 -1.13
N VAL A 178 1.78 4.57 -2.33
CA VAL A 178 2.65 5.57 -2.94
C VAL A 178 1.85 6.75 -3.49
N ARG A 179 2.35 7.96 -3.20
CA ARG A 179 1.73 9.18 -3.68
C ARG A 179 2.19 9.48 -5.11
N MET A 180 1.25 9.40 -6.06
CA MET A 180 1.48 9.52 -7.49
C MET A 180 1.04 10.88 -8.03
N PRO A 181 1.88 11.54 -8.86
CA PRO A 181 1.47 12.70 -9.65
C PRO A 181 0.52 12.30 -10.80
N PRO A 182 -0.18 13.25 -11.42
CA PRO A 182 -0.82 12.98 -12.70
C PRO A 182 0.24 12.67 -13.76
N CYS A 183 -0.07 11.72 -14.66
CA CYS A 183 0.74 11.36 -15.82
C CYS A 183 -0.09 11.53 -17.10
N THR A 184 0.48 12.20 -18.08
CA THR A 184 -0.12 12.37 -19.43
C THR A 184 0.95 12.21 -20.50
N ALA A 185 0.56 12.08 -21.78
CA ALA A 185 1.48 12.00 -22.90
C ALA A 185 2.35 13.26 -23.01
N GLU A 186 1.73 14.46 -22.77
CA GLU A 186 2.43 15.74 -22.86
C GLU A 186 3.34 16.00 -21.65
N LYS A 187 2.98 15.43 -20.50
CA LYS A 187 3.73 15.58 -19.26
C LYS A 187 3.86 14.23 -18.55
N PRO A 188 4.76 13.36 -19.03
CA PRO A 188 5.03 12.08 -18.41
C PRO A 188 5.60 12.25 -16.99
N THR A 189 5.12 11.42 -16.07
CA THR A 189 5.57 11.36 -14.69
C THR A 189 5.56 9.92 -14.19
N TYR A 190 6.10 9.66 -12.99
CA TYR A 190 6.06 8.32 -12.38
C TYR A 190 4.63 7.88 -11.93
N GLY A 191 3.59 8.64 -12.22
CA GLY A 191 2.19 8.33 -11.91
C GLY A 191 1.58 7.26 -12.81
N ILE A 192 2.25 6.13 -12.99
CA ILE A 192 1.92 5.06 -13.94
C ILE A 192 1.29 3.82 -13.30
N ALA A 193 1.13 3.77 -11.98
CA ALA A 193 0.52 2.62 -11.31
C ALA A 193 -1.00 2.59 -11.54
N GLY A 194 -1.53 1.39 -11.78
CA GLY A 194 -2.97 1.11 -11.82
C GLY A 194 -3.59 1.01 -10.43
N LEU A 195 -4.86 0.65 -10.35
CA LEU A 195 -5.66 0.66 -9.10
C LEU A 195 -4.97 -0.06 -7.95
N PHE A 196 -4.41 -1.21 -8.20
CA PHE A 196 -3.43 -1.89 -7.34
C PHE A 196 -2.66 -2.96 -8.14
N HIS A 197 -1.50 -3.31 -7.62
CA HIS A 197 -0.61 -4.31 -8.18
C HIS A 197 -0.29 -5.38 -7.14
N ILE A 198 0.05 -6.59 -7.63
CA ILE A 198 0.56 -7.68 -6.78
C ILE A 198 2.07 -7.71 -6.92
N LEU A 199 2.77 -7.62 -5.80
CA LEU A 199 4.22 -7.63 -5.80
C LEU A 199 4.78 -8.99 -5.40
N PRO A 200 5.75 -9.55 -6.16
CA PRO A 200 6.69 -10.51 -5.59
C PRO A 200 7.39 -9.95 -4.35
N PRO A 201 7.72 -10.78 -3.34
CA PRO A 201 8.35 -10.29 -2.11
C PRO A 201 9.65 -9.52 -2.33
N ALA A 202 10.42 -9.91 -3.35
CA ALA A 202 11.64 -9.20 -3.74
C ALA A 202 11.36 -7.75 -4.17
N LEU A 203 10.35 -7.53 -5.02
CA LEU A 203 9.91 -6.18 -5.41
C LEU A 203 9.31 -5.43 -4.23
N ALA A 204 8.53 -6.11 -3.39
CA ALA A 204 7.97 -5.50 -2.18
C ALA A 204 9.07 -4.97 -1.25
N TRP A 205 10.19 -5.66 -1.15
CA TRP A 205 11.34 -5.19 -0.41
C TRP A 205 11.99 -3.96 -1.06
N LEU A 206 12.19 -3.94 -2.38
CA LEU A 206 12.75 -2.78 -3.10
C LEU A 206 11.91 -1.51 -2.88
N TRP A 207 10.59 -1.62 -2.98
CA TRP A 207 9.68 -0.49 -2.72
C TRP A 207 9.85 0.08 -1.31
N ARG A 208 10.06 -0.80 -0.31
CA ARG A 208 10.25 -0.39 1.08
C ARG A 208 11.63 0.21 1.35
N LEU A 209 12.66 -0.23 0.63
CA LEU A 209 13.98 0.37 0.71
C LEU A 209 13.96 1.80 0.20
N VAL A 210 13.37 2.00 -0.98
CA VAL A 210 13.31 3.31 -1.62
C VAL A 210 12.30 4.21 -0.93
N SER A 211 11.15 3.68 -0.50
CA SER A 211 10.08 4.44 0.17
C SER A 211 9.86 5.81 -0.48
N PRO A 212 9.41 5.86 -1.76
CA PRO A 212 9.27 7.12 -2.46
C PRO A 212 8.21 8.00 -1.79
N ARG A 213 8.58 9.23 -1.52
CA ARG A 213 7.68 10.32 -1.16
C ARG A 213 7.81 11.43 -2.20
N GLY A 214 6.77 12.14 -2.44
CA GLY A 214 6.83 13.21 -3.42
C GLY A 214 5.45 13.76 -3.74
N TYR A 215 5.38 14.45 -4.83
CA TYR A 215 4.23 15.10 -5.43
C TYR A 215 3.30 15.80 -4.42
N ALA A 216 3.51 17.11 -4.27
CA ALA A 216 2.61 17.99 -3.49
C ALA A 216 2.18 17.39 -2.14
N ASN A 217 3.13 16.79 -1.41
CA ASN A 217 2.86 16.21 -0.10
C ASN A 217 2.72 17.31 0.95
N PRO A 218 1.52 17.53 1.53
CA PRO A 218 1.29 18.60 2.49
C PRO A 218 1.98 18.36 3.84
N SER A 219 2.48 17.15 4.09
CA SER A 219 3.19 16.79 5.32
C SER A 219 4.70 17.07 5.26
N VAL A 220 5.20 17.54 4.12
CA VAL A 220 6.62 17.80 3.89
C VAL A 220 6.81 19.22 3.36
N THR A 221 7.59 20.01 4.06
CA THR A 221 7.99 21.35 3.60
C THR A 221 9.19 21.22 2.67
N GLY A 222 9.03 21.56 1.41
CA GLY A 222 10.09 21.61 0.41
C GLY A 222 9.79 20.74 -0.82
N GLY A 223 9.77 21.33 -1.95
CA GLY A 223 9.85 20.79 -3.31
C GLY A 223 8.89 19.64 -3.70
N GLY A 224 8.35 19.72 -4.87
CA GLY A 224 7.49 18.66 -5.43
C GLY A 224 8.26 17.48 -6.04
N ASP A 225 9.56 17.35 -5.76
CA ASP A 225 10.42 16.34 -6.35
C ASP A 225 10.28 14.99 -5.66
N LEU A 226 10.57 13.93 -6.41
CA LEU A 226 10.57 12.56 -5.92
C LEU A 226 11.79 12.33 -5.01
N GLU A 227 11.54 12.10 -3.75
CA GLU A 227 12.56 11.84 -2.73
C GLU A 227 12.36 10.46 -2.09
N SER A 228 13.41 9.93 -1.47
CA SER A 228 13.40 8.66 -0.76
C SER A 228 13.44 8.88 0.75
N GLU A 229 12.61 8.16 1.50
CA GLU A 229 12.76 8.05 2.96
C GLU A 229 13.78 6.97 3.37
N GLY A 230 14.30 6.20 2.44
CA GLY A 230 15.38 5.21 2.61
C GLY A 230 15.15 4.23 3.76
N ALA A 231 14.61 3.03 3.50
CA ALA A 231 14.18 2.04 4.49
C ALA A 231 13.14 2.58 5.50
N GLY A 232 12.49 3.69 5.17
CA GLY A 232 11.59 4.44 6.03
C GLY A 232 10.35 3.68 6.46
N SER A 233 9.87 2.75 5.62
CA SER A 233 8.72 1.89 5.98
C SER A 233 9.03 0.93 7.14
N TYR A 234 10.30 0.63 7.37
CA TYR A 234 10.69 -0.24 8.47
C TYR A 234 10.88 0.55 9.77
N TRP A 235 11.67 1.63 9.73
CA TRP A 235 11.93 2.46 10.90
C TRP A 235 12.28 3.91 10.50
N PRO A 236 11.29 4.77 10.20
CA PRO A 236 11.54 6.11 9.64
C PRO A 236 12.25 7.05 10.63
N PHE A 237 12.19 6.77 11.94
CA PHE A 237 12.77 7.62 12.97
C PHE A 237 14.05 7.05 13.58
N ALA A 238 14.50 5.87 13.13
CA ALA A 238 15.71 5.28 13.67
C ALA A 238 16.95 6.03 13.16
N THR A 239 17.83 6.35 14.07
CA THR A 239 19.21 6.73 13.78
C THR A 239 20.00 5.45 13.64
N GLY A 240 20.54 5.16 12.48
CA GLY A 240 21.34 3.96 12.29
C GLY A 240 21.73 3.72 10.85
N ILE A 241 22.41 2.60 10.64
CA ILE A 241 22.91 2.23 9.34
C ILE A 241 21.73 1.67 8.52
N LYS A 242 21.30 2.38 7.45
CA LYS A 242 20.16 2.01 6.62
C LYS A 242 20.24 0.59 6.06
N VAL A 243 21.43 0.06 5.79
CA VAL A 243 21.64 -1.30 5.32
C VAL A 243 21.25 -2.36 6.37
N ARG A 244 21.47 -2.08 7.66
CA ARG A 244 20.99 -2.97 8.73
C ARG A 244 19.47 -3.05 8.76
N HIS A 245 18.79 -1.93 8.60
CA HIS A 245 17.33 -1.90 8.50
C HIS A 245 16.83 -2.62 7.26
N ALA A 246 17.54 -2.49 6.13
CA ALA A 246 17.25 -3.23 4.92
C ALA A 246 17.34 -4.75 5.13
N ASN A 247 18.40 -5.21 5.81
CA ASN A 247 18.60 -6.63 6.13
C ASN A 247 17.49 -7.16 7.08
N LEU A 248 17.17 -6.44 8.16
CA LEU A 248 16.12 -6.81 9.09
C LEU A 248 14.74 -6.88 8.41
N LEU A 249 14.45 -5.95 7.51
CA LEU A 249 13.22 -5.98 6.73
C LEU A 249 13.18 -7.19 5.79
N LEU A 250 14.29 -7.50 5.12
CA LEU A 250 14.40 -8.68 4.26
C LEU A 250 14.22 -9.96 5.05
N GLU A 251 14.87 -10.08 6.20
CA GLU A 251 14.70 -11.20 7.12
C GLU A 251 13.23 -11.35 7.56
N GLN A 252 12.55 -10.26 7.90
CA GLN A 252 11.12 -10.29 8.25
C GLN A 252 10.28 -10.81 7.07
N ILE A 253 10.57 -10.38 5.83
CA ILE A 253 9.87 -10.83 4.63
C ILE A 253 10.11 -12.33 4.40
N VAL A 254 11.35 -12.79 4.50
CA VAL A 254 11.74 -14.20 4.35
C VAL A 254 11.04 -15.09 5.39
N ASN A 255 10.97 -14.63 6.64
CA ASN A 255 10.35 -15.37 7.74
C ASN A 255 8.81 -15.34 7.73
N THR A 256 8.21 -14.58 6.81
CA THR A 256 6.74 -14.47 6.69
C THR A 256 6.24 -14.79 5.28
N PRO A 257 6.53 -16.00 4.74
CA PRO A 257 6.25 -16.35 3.33
C PRO A 257 4.76 -16.41 2.99
N ARG A 258 3.88 -16.48 3.98
CA ARG A 258 2.42 -16.51 3.81
C ARG A 258 1.76 -15.13 3.79
N VAL A 259 2.54 -14.06 3.91
CA VAL A 259 2.08 -12.68 3.73
C VAL A 259 2.10 -12.32 2.25
N ARG A 260 1.04 -11.69 1.78
CA ARG A 260 0.96 -11.17 0.40
C ARG A 260 1.33 -9.72 0.35
N TYR A 261 1.87 -9.31 -0.80
CA TYR A 261 2.32 -7.95 -1.02
C TYR A 261 1.56 -7.30 -2.15
N THR A 262 1.07 -6.08 -1.89
CA THR A 262 0.39 -5.25 -2.87
C THR A 262 1.00 -3.87 -2.92
N LEU A 263 0.79 -3.16 -4.04
CA LEU A 263 1.14 -1.76 -4.22
C LEU A 263 -0.11 -1.00 -4.66
N THR A 264 -0.38 0.13 -4.03
CA THR A 264 -1.48 1.01 -4.42
C THR A 264 -1.00 2.44 -4.63
N PRO A 265 -1.39 3.11 -5.72
CA PRO A 265 -1.22 4.54 -5.84
C PRO A 265 -2.23 5.28 -4.96
N ASN A 266 -1.92 6.51 -4.62
CA ASN A 266 -2.91 7.48 -4.21
C ASN A 266 -2.72 8.80 -4.98
N GLN A 267 -3.69 9.67 -4.92
CA GLN A 267 -3.86 10.91 -5.66
C GLN A 267 -4.22 10.69 -7.14
N HIS A 268 -3.38 10.04 -7.95
CA HIS A 268 -3.64 9.84 -9.36
C HIS A 268 -3.38 8.40 -9.83
N ILE A 269 -4.11 8.00 -10.87
CA ILE A 269 -3.88 6.84 -11.71
C ILE A 269 -3.80 7.39 -13.14
N GLY A 270 -2.57 7.64 -13.64
CA GLY A 270 -2.38 8.35 -14.91
C GLY A 270 -3.04 9.73 -14.88
N ALA A 271 -3.93 9.99 -15.83
CA ALA A 271 -4.67 11.25 -15.94
C ALA A 271 -5.91 11.35 -15.03
N TRP A 272 -6.11 10.39 -14.11
CA TRP A 272 -7.29 10.35 -13.27
C TRP A 272 -6.98 10.68 -11.81
N LYS A 273 -7.63 11.73 -11.28
CA LYS A 273 -7.58 12.06 -9.86
C LYS A 273 -8.46 11.08 -9.08
N VAL A 274 -7.86 10.28 -8.20
CA VAL A 274 -8.53 9.20 -7.46
C VAL A 274 -8.49 9.39 -5.92
N GLY A 275 -7.60 10.25 -5.42
CA GLY A 275 -7.38 10.40 -3.98
C GLY A 275 -6.89 9.10 -3.35
N PHE A 276 -7.44 8.72 -2.19
CA PHE A 276 -7.08 7.49 -1.47
C PHE A 276 -7.99 6.28 -1.80
N LYS A 277 -8.87 6.40 -2.80
CA LYS A 277 -9.80 5.33 -3.16
C LYS A 277 -9.16 4.03 -3.61
N PRO A 278 -8.00 4.02 -4.30
CA PRO A 278 -7.36 2.77 -4.74
C PRO A 278 -7.14 1.77 -3.60
N GLN A 279 -6.57 2.20 -2.48
CA GLN A 279 -6.31 1.33 -1.33
C GLN A 279 -7.60 0.83 -0.67
N LEU A 280 -8.64 1.68 -0.60
CA LEU A 280 -9.93 1.31 -0.02
C LEU A 280 -10.66 0.32 -0.92
N LEU A 281 -10.64 0.51 -2.23
CA LEU A 281 -11.23 -0.42 -3.20
C LEU A 281 -10.47 -1.75 -3.25
N MET A 282 -9.14 -1.73 -3.15
CA MET A 282 -8.34 -2.95 -3.01
C MET A 282 -8.77 -3.73 -1.75
N ARG A 283 -8.90 -3.06 -0.61
CA ARG A 283 -9.37 -3.64 0.66
C ARG A 283 -10.74 -4.31 0.50
N GLU A 284 -11.70 -3.58 -0.09
CA GLU A 284 -13.04 -4.10 -0.38
C GLU A 284 -13.00 -5.34 -1.27
N TYR A 285 -12.18 -5.32 -2.32
CA TYR A 285 -12.08 -6.43 -3.26
C TYR A 285 -11.41 -7.66 -2.66
N LEU A 286 -10.22 -7.51 -2.06
CA LEU A 286 -9.43 -8.65 -1.58
C LEU A 286 -10.10 -9.36 -0.40
N THR A 287 -10.78 -8.64 0.48
CA THR A 287 -11.51 -9.25 1.60
C THR A 287 -12.64 -10.16 1.13
N ARG A 288 -13.40 -9.74 0.11
CA ARG A 288 -14.46 -10.59 -0.48
C ARG A 288 -13.96 -11.87 -1.11
N ARG A 289 -12.70 -11.88 -1.50
CA ARG A 289 -12.10 -13.06 -2.14
C ARG A 289 -11.47 -14.07 -1.17
N GLY A 290 -11.72 -13.95 0.10
CA GLY A 290 -11.22 -14.85 1.13
C GLY A 290 -9.72 -15.10 1.04
N ASN A 291 -8.95 -14.45 1.88
CA ASN A 291 -7.48 -14.49 1.88
C ASN A 291 -6.83 -14.01 0.57
N ALA A 292 -7.48 -13.10 -0.14
CA ALA A 292 -6.94 -12.44 -1.32
C ALA A 292 -6.54 -13.40 -2.47
N LYS A 293 -7.29 -14.46 -2.69
CA LYS A 293 -7.04 -15.39 -3.81
C LYS A 293 -7.35 -14.71 -5.15
N LEU A 294 -6.37 -14.71 -6.03
CA LEU A 294 -6.50 -14.26 -7.42
C LEU A 294 -6.31 -15.45 -8.35
N ARG A 295 -6.97 -15.44 -9.50
CA ARG A 295 -6.79 -16.47 -10.53
C ARG A 295 -5.63 -16.07 -11.45
N ALA A 296 -4.95 -17.05 -12.04
CA ALA A 296 -3.84 -16.80 -12.95
C ALA A 296 -4.24 -15.89 -14.13
N ASP A 297 -5.45 -16.10 -14.71
CA ASP A 297 -5.98 -15.32 -15.81
C ASP A 297 -6.30 -13.84 -15.45
N GLN A 298 -6.36 -13.53 -14.16
CA GLN A 298 -6.59 -12.15 -13.68
C GLN A 298 -5.32 -11.31 -13.62
N LEU A 299 -4.15 -11.93 -13.76
CA LEU A 299 -2.86 -11.26 -13.59
C LEU A 299 -2.04 -11.36 -14.87
N SER A 300 -1.30 -10.31 -15.17
CA SER A 300 -0.21 -10.30 -16.14
C SER A 300 0.96 -9.50 -15.59
N PRO A 301 2.21 -9.77 -16.00
CA PRO A 301 3.33 -8.91 -15.68
C PRO A 301 3.02 -7.47 -16.10
N ALA A 302 3.30 -6.53 -15.21
CA ALA A 302 3.14 -5.12 -15.55
C ALA A 302 4.20 -4.71 -16.57
N ARG A 303 3.84 -3.79 -17.47
CA ARG A 303 4.76 -3.23 -18.48
C ARG A 303 6.00 -2.59 -17.84
N CYS A 304 5.86 -1.99 -16.65
CA CYS A 304 6.99 -1.61 -15.79
C CYS A 304 7.23 -2.70 -14.74
N PRO A 305 8.34 -3.48 -14.78
CA PRO A 305 8.56 -4.60 -13.86
C PRO A 305 8.55 -4.21 -12.38
N LEU A 306 8.92 -2.97 -12.02
CA LEU A 306 8.83 -2.47 -10.64
C LEU A 306 7.43 -2.53 -10.05
N LEU A 307 6.40 -2.49 -10.89
CA LEU A 307 5.00 -2.59 -10.46
C LEU A 307 4.54 -4.04 -10.24
N GLY A 308 5.38 -5.04 -10.55
CA GLY A 308 5.02 -6.45 -10.37
C GLY A 308 3.92 -6.90 -11.35
N TYR A 309 2.85 -7.51 -10.82
CA TYR A 309 1.72 -7.97 -11.64
C TYR A 309 0.58 -6.96 -11.61
N GLU A 310 -0.01 -6.70 -12.77
CA GLU A 310 -1.23 -5.89 -12.95
C GLU A 310 -2.45 -6.78 -13.16
N LEU A 311 -3.64 -6.23 -12.88
CA LEU A 311 -4.89 -6.95 -13.10
C LEU A 311 -5.37 -6.77 -14.55
N ASN A 312 -5.80 -7.88 -15.15
CA ASN A 312 -6.42 -7.89 -16.47
C ASN A 312 -7.87 -7.41 -16.41
N TYR A 313 -8.57 -7.75 -15.34
CA TYR A 313 -9.94 -7.34 -15.07
C TYR A 313 -10.23 -7.36 -13.57
N LEU A 314 -11.19 -6.55 -13.15
CA LEU A 314 -11.65 -6.44 -11.77
C LEU A 314 -13.14 -6.16 -11.75
N THR A 315 -13.86 -6.88 -10.91
CA THR A 315 -15.29 -6.62 -10.63
C THR A 315 -15.53 -6.66 -9.12
N ILE A 316 -16.20 -5.64 -8.58
CA ILE A 316 -16.56 -5.56 -7.17
C ILE A 316 -18.09 -5.54 -7.09
N GLU A 317 -18.70 -6.54 -6.46
CA GLU A 317 -20.17 -6.67 -6.33
C GLU A 317 -20.92 -6.47 -7.68
N GLY A 318 -20.44 -7.10 -8.73
CA GLY A 318 -21.03 -6.96 -10.06
C GLY A 318 -20.65 -5.68 -10.81
N SER A 319 -20.03 -4.71 -10.16
CA SER A 319 -19.57 -3.47 -10.80
C SER A 319 -18.17 -3.65 -11.40
N PRO A 320 -17.99 -3.61 -12.72
CA PRO A 320 -16.68 -3.73 -13.34
C PRO A 320 -15.88 -2.43 -13.18
N VAL A 321 -14.61 -2.58 -12.84
CA VAL A 321 -13.64 -1.48 -12.88
C VAL A 321 -13.09 -1.39 -14.30
N PRO A 322 -13.17 -0.21 -14.96
CA PRO A 322 -12.68 -0.06 -16.32
C PRO A 322 -11.18 -0.35 -16.44
N THR A 323 -10.77 -1.04 -17.51
CA THR A 323 -9.38 -1.46 -17.75
C THR A 323 -8.37 -0.31 -17.65
N ARG A 324 -8.74 0.91 -18.03
CA ARG A 324 -7.89 2.11 -17.93
C ARG A 324 -7.50 2.49 -16.49
N PHE A 325 -8.21 2.01 -15.47
CA PHE A 325 -7.80 2.14 -14.06
C PHE A 325 -6.89 1.00 -13.61
N LEU A 326 -6.81 -0.08 -14.37
CA LEU A 326 -5.95 -1.22 -14.08
C LEU A 326 -4.63 -1.12 -14.85
N LYS A 327 -4.70 -0.60 -16.09
CA LYS A 327 -3.60 -0.47 -17.06
C LYS A 327 -3.51 0.95 -17.56
N VAL A 328 -2.63 1.74 -16.98
CA VAL A 328 -2.54 3.19 -17.24
C VAL A 328 -2.21 3.51 -18.71
N TYR A 329 -1.38 2.68 -19.35
CA TYR A 329 -1.08 2.84 -20.78
C TYR A 329 -2.29 2.66 -21.73
N ARG A 330 -3.44 2.20 -21.19
CA ARG A 330 -4.72 2.13 -21.93
C ARG A 330 -5.56 3.39 -21.80
N GLN A 331 -5.09 4.40 -21.08
CA GLN A 331 -5.71 5.72 -21.06
C GLN A 331 -5.28 6.48 -22.31
N ALA A 332 -6.25 7.08 -23.04
CA ALA A 332 -5.96 7.84 -24.24
C ALA A 332 -5.06 9.07 -23.95
N GLU A 333 -5.19 9.62 -22.76
CA GLU A 333 -4.44 10.78 -22.29
C GLU A 333 -2.98 10.46 -21.93
N VAL A 334 -2.63 9.19 -21.78
CA VAL A 334 -1.29 8.73 -21.40
C VAL A 334 -0.61 8.01 -22.54
N GLY A 335 -1.29 6.99 -23.12
CA GLY A 335 -0.73 6.12 -24.14
C GLY A 335 0.46 5.29 -23.66
N GLU A 336 1.02 4.50 -24.55
CA GLU A 336 2.19 3.66 -24.25
C GLU A 336 3.45 4.49 -24.08
N ASP A 337 3.69 5.50 -24.92
CA ASP A 337 4.89 6.35 -24.86
C ASP A 337 4.95 7.20 -23.58
N GLY A 338 3.82 7.78 -23.16
CA GLY A 338 3.74 8.53 -21.90
C GLY A 338 3.96 7.63 -20.70
N TYR A 339 3.42 6.40 -20.73
CA TYR A 339 3.66 5.40 -19.70
C TYR A 339 5.13 4.98 -19.62
N ASP A 340 5.76 4.66 -20.77
CA ASP A 340 7.15 4.21 -20.83
C ASP A 340 8.12 5.30 -20.35
N SER A 341 7.84 6.56 -20.73
CA SER A 341 8.59 7.72 -20.21
C SER A 341 8.45 7.84 -18.69
N GLY A 342 7.24 7.65 -18.14
CA GLY A 342 7.00 7.63 -16.70
C GLY A 342 7.69 6.45 -16.01
N ALA A 343 7.73 5.28 -16.63
CA ALA A 343 8.44 4.10 -16.14
C ALA A 343 9.96 4.36 -16.09
N ALA A 344 10.50 5.04 -17.08
CA ALA A 344 11.93 5.42 -17.10
C ALA A 344 12.28 6.36 -15.94
N ILE A 345 11.44 7.36 -15.65
CA ILE A 345 11.61 8.26 -14.49
C ILE A 345 11.63 7.45 -13.18
N LEU A 346 10.68 6.53 -13.00
CA LEU A 346 10.60 5.70 -11.80
C LEU A 346 11.82 4.79 -11.67
N ARG A 347 12.24 4.14 -12.74
CA ARG A 347 13.40 3.24 -12.76
C ARG A 347 14.69 3.96 -12.46
N GLU A 348 14.91 5.15 -13.02
CA GLU A 348 16.10 5.96 -12.74
C GLU A 348 16.16 6.40 -11.28
N PHE A 349 15.01 6.81 -10.73
CA PHE A 349 14.90 7.11 -9.30
C PHE A 349 15.28 5.91 -8.43
N PHE A 350 14.72 4.73 -8.71
CA PHE A 350 15.06 3.50 -7.98
C PHE A 350 16.54 3.12 -8.14
N ARG A 351 17.10 3.27 -9.34
CA ARG A 351 18.52 2.99 -9.62
C ARG A 351 19.44 3.83 -8.73
N ARG A 352 19.17 5.13 -8.67
CA ARG A 352 19.94 6.05 -7.83
C ARG A 352 19.87 5.67 -6.36
N GLU A 353 18.68 5.42 -5.85
CA GLU A 353 18.48 5.13 -4.43
C GLU A 353 19.01 3.76 -4.02
N LEU A 354 18.77 2.72 -4.82
CA LEU A 354 19.17 1.35 -4.51
C LEU A 354 20.70 1.14 -4.56
N THR A 355 21.41 1.86 -5.42
CA THR A 355 22.88 1.81 -5.47
C THR A 355 23.49 2.16 -4.11
N GLY A 356 22.86 3.06 -3.36
CA GLY A 356 23.31 3.44 -2.01
C GLY A 356 23.15 2.35 -0.94
N PHE A 357 22.50 1.22 -1.24
CA PHE A 357 22.41 0.07 -0.34
C PHE A 357 23.47 -1.01 -0.63
N LEU A 358 24.17 -0.93 -1.78
CA LEU A 358 25.22 -1.89 -2.15
C LEU A 358 26.48 -1.64 -1.32
N SER A 359 26.52 -2.22 -0.14
CA SER A 359 27.66 -2.19 0.78
C SER A 359 28.08 -3.62 1.16
N PRO A 360 29.31 -3.81 1.72
CA PRO A 360 29.73 -5.12 2.22
C PRO A 360 28.76 -5.73 3.25
N ASP A 361 28.06 -4.90 4.03
CA ASP A 361 27.14 -5.31 5.09
C ASP A 361 25.79 -5.79 4.57
N LEU A 362 25.48 -5.59 3.27
CA LEU A 362 24.23 -6.07 2.68
C LEU A 362 24.27 -7.59 2.53
N VAL A 363 23.28 -8.28 3.07
CA VAL A 363 23.15 -9.75 2.96
C VAL A 363 23.14 -10.21 1.51
N PRO A 364 23.68 -11.42 1.18
CA PRO A 364 23.79 -11.90 -0.20
C PRO A 364 22.46 -11.89 -0.97
N LEU A 365 21.36 -12.27 -0.33
CA LEU A 365 20.03 -12.23 -0.95
C LEU A 365 19.62 -10.82 -1.33
N GLY A 366 19.85 -9.83 -0.45
CA GLY A 366 19.56 -8.43 -0.73
C GLY A 366 20.38 -7.90 -1.92
N ARG A 367 21.65 -8.24 -1.98
CA ARG A 367 22.52 -7.92 -3.12
C ARG A 367 22.00 -8.54 -4.42
N ARG A 368 21.59 -9.81 -4.38
CA ARG A 368 21.02 -10.50 -5.54
C ARG A 368 19.76 -9.81 -6.05
N ILE A 369 18.86 -9.36 -5.15
CA ILE A 369 17.64 -8.65 -5.52
C ILE A 369 17.95 -7.30 -6.16
N ILE A 370 18.88 -6.52 -5.58
CA ILE A 370 19.26 -5.22 -6.14
C ILE A 370 19.94 -5.39 -7.50
N ASN A 371 20.85 -6.39 -7.65
CA ASN A 371 21.48 -6.65 -8.94
C ASN A 371 20.45 -7.06 -10.00
N ALA A 372 19.46 -7.89 -9.65
CA ALA A 372 18.37 -8.22 -10.57
C ALA A 372 17.62 -6.96 -11.06
N PHE A 373 17.46 -5.94 -10.21
CA PHE A 373 16.92 -4.66 -10.63
C PHE A 373 17.87 -3.91 -11.58
N LEU A 374 19.17 -3.89 -11.29
CA LEU A 374 20.16 -3.21 -12.12
C LEU A 374 20.33 -3.88 -13.50
N ASP A 375 20.10 -5.20 -13.57
CA ASP A 375 20.14 -6.04 -14.77
C ASP A 375 18.81 -6.11 -15.52
N ASP A 376 17.84 -5.26 -15.13
CA ASP A 376 16.51 -5.15 -15.76
C ASP A 376 15.70 -6.47 -15.82
N CYS A 377 15.78 -7.28 -14.77
CA CYS A 377 15.06 -8.56 -14.67
C CYS A 377 13.54 -8.40 -14.78
N THR A 378 12.89 -9.45 -15.26
CA THR A 378 11.43 -9.55 -15.40
C THR A 378 10.73 -9.78 -14.05
N VAL A 379 9.42 -9.60 -14.01
CA VAL A 379 8.62 -9.84 -12.80
C VAL A 379 8.73 -11.30 -12.33
N GLU A 380 8.76 -12.23 -13.28
CA GLU A 380 8.89 -13.66 -13.02
C GLU A 380 10.24 -14.03 -12.41
N GLU A 381 11.32 -13.34 -12.82
CA GLU A 381 12.65 -13.55 -12.26
C GLU A 381 12.69 -13.09 -10.80
N TYR A 382 12.05 -11.94 -10.47
CA TYR A 382 11.91 -11.54 -9.07
C TYR A 382 11.10 -12.54 -8.24
N ALA A 383 10.05 -13.12 -8.81
CA ALA A 383 9.25 -14.14 -8.14
C ALA A 383 10.05 -15.42 -7.88
N ARG A 384 11.05 -15.75 -8.73
CA ARG A 384 11.97 -16.90 -8.51
C ARG A 384 13.06 -16.61 -7.48
N ILE A 385 13.50 -15.35 -7.34
CA ILE A 385 14.54 -14.98 -6.35
C ILE A 385 14.04 -15.20 -4.93
N LEU A 386 12.82 -14.77 -4.64
CA LEU A 386 12.19 -14.90 -3.32
C LEU A 386 10.74 -15.40 -3.50
N PRO A 387 10.56 -16.73 -3.51
CA PRO A 387 9.25 -17.33 -3.71
C PRO A 387 8.31 -17.13 -2.52
N MET A 388 7.01 -17.00 -2.81
CA MET A 388 5.94 -17.08 -1.82
C MET A 388 5.21 -18.42 -1.88
N GLU A 389 4.94 -19.00 -0.74
CA GLU A 389 4.27 -20.31 -0.60
C GLU A 389 2.92 -20.42 -1.36
N TYR A 390 2.28 -19.26 -1.63
CA TYR A 390 0.96 -19.19 -2.28
C TYR A 390 0.95 -18.65 -3.72
N GLN A 391 2.04 -18.07 -4.21
CA GLN A 391 2.11 -17.62 -5.61
C GLN A 391 2.44 -18.74 -6.58
N TYR A 392 3.09 -19.82 -6.13
CA TYR A 392 3.45 -20.96 -6.99
C TYR A 392 2.27 -21.80 -7.48
N SER A 393 1.14 -21.81 -6.77
CA SER A 393 -0.05 -22.49 -7.29
C SER A 393 -0.62 -21.85 -8.56
N PHE A 394 -0.16 -20.64 -8.91
CA PHE A 394 -0.57 -19.93 -10.13
C PHE A 394 0.40 -20.11 -11.31
N LEU A 395 1.69 -20.34 -11.03
CA LEU A 395 2.73 -20.47 -12.07
C LEU A 395 2.97 -21.94 -12.47
N THR A 396 2.68 -22.90 -11.59
CA THR A 396 2.93 -24.33 -11.85
C THR A 396 1.89 -25.00 -12.73
N ILE A 397 0.75 -24.40 -13.01
CA ILE A 397 -0.25 -24.99 -13.90
C ILE A 397 0.18 -24.91 -15.38
N ASN A 398 1.01 -23.94 -15.75
CA ASN A 398 1.47 -23.79 -17.14
C ASN A 398 2.73 -24.62 -17.48
N ASP A 399 3.49 -25.10 -16.48
CA ASP A 399 4.70 -25.91 -16.76
C ASP A 399 4.42 -27.41 -16.90
N TYR A 400 3.24 -27.90 -16.49
CA TYR A 400 2.90 -29.34 -16.63
C TYR A 400 2.28 -29.72 -17.99
N ASP A 401 1.74 -28.76 -18.75
CA ASP A 401 1.14 -29.02 -20.06
C ASP A 401 2.16 -29.11 -21.22
N HIS A 402 3.44 -28.81 -20.99
CA HIS A 402 4.48 -28.90 -22.03
C HIS A 402 5.45 -30.07 -21.89
N GLN A 403 5.31 -30.96 -20.88
CA GLN A 403 6.13 -32.17 -20.76
C GLN A 403 5.37 -33.48 -20.98
N GLY A 404 4.08 -33.42 -21.33
CA GLY A 404 3.21 -34.59 -21.57
C GLY A 404 3.12 -35.10 -23.03
N GLY A 405 4.04 -34.70 -23.91
CA GLY A 405 3.93 -34.98 -25.33
C GLY A 405 5.15 -35.60 -26.00
N GLN A 406 5.85 -36.56 -25.37
CA GLN A 406 6.80 -37.45 -26.08
C GLN A 406 7.17 -38.62 -25.18
N GLN A 407 6.42 -39.72 -25.32
CA GLN A 407 6.85 -41.12 -25.20
C GLN A 407 5.59 -41.97 -25.21
N ASP A 408 5.28 -42.52 -26.37
CA ASP A 408 5.12 -43.94 -26.62
C ASP A 408 4.71 -44.18 -28.07
N ALA A 409 5.67 -44.47 -28.88
CA ALA A 409 5.48 -45.21 -30.13
C ALA A 409 6.66 -46.19 -30.28
N GLY A 410 6.40 -47.42 -29.99
CA GLY A 410 7.26 -48.50 -30.48
C GLY A 410 7.72 -49.49 -29.43
N ASN A 411 7.00 -50.56 -29.21
CA ASN A 411 7.45 -51.91 -29.59
C ASN A 411 6.44 -52.96 -29.16
N ASP A 412 5.66 -53.39 -30.13
CA ASP A 412 5.04 -54.73 -30.12
C ASP A 412 5.93 -55.64 -30.88
N ARG A 413 6.38 -56.72 -30.24
CA ARG A 413 6.76 -58.06 -30.83
C ARG A 413 7.44 -58.98 -29.80
N GLY A 414 6.74 -60.04 -29.45
CA GLY A 414 7.26 -61.17 -28.72
C GLY A 414 6.20 -61.88 -27.94
#